data_651ebc1ac62b87eeb6cf23d6b1a1f3b3
#
_entry.id   651ebc1ac62b87eeb6cf23d6b1a1f3b3
#
_cell.length_a   1.000
_cell.length_b   1.000
_cell.length_c   1.000
_cell.angle_alpha   90.00
_cell.angle_beta   90.00
_cell.angle_gamma   90.00
#
_symmetry.space_group_name_H-M   'P 1'
#
loop_
_entity.id
_entity.type
_entity.pdbx_description
1 polymer ?
#
loop_
_entity_poly.entity_id
_entity_poly.type
_entity_poly.pdbx_seq_one_letter_code
_entity_poly.pdbx_strand_id
1 'polypeptide(L)'
;MSKKEFIIGADIGGTLIRVAISPIDLKKEAILIKTTQTPKINEYSISNAIISLITQLLIENDIEKDQILGLGLASAGPINVESGEVFNNANLGFREIPLKKPIQERFLGVPIYLINDGNASVLAIHHFEASDDEKNNIVYITMSTGIGGGVICNGHLLRGKDGNAAEIGHGIVNHLSSFQCNCGAFGCWEVYSSGTGVRNRALEAIKTSNLNSKILMFMVDNDETNITAKELFQAARGGDKFSKSIVDQCIFYTKVGVGLVNNFYDCTSVYFGGSMMKDNDLILPPLIEQFKTEPILFTVNNPPQLKVTKNLDEIGVLGALTLVKYKREGNPIIL
;
A
#
# COMPACT_ATOMS: atom_id res chain seq x y z
N MET A 1 23.76 0.15 32.91
CA MET A 1 22.73 -0.41 32.00
C MET A 1 22.92 0.25 30.66
N SER A 2 22.95 -0.50 29.54
CA SER A 2 23.00 0.11 28.22
C SER A 2 21.72 0.93 28.00
N LYS A 3 21.86 2.13 27.47
CA LYS A 3 20.74 3.02 27.15
C LYS A 3 19.84 2.29 26.11
N LYS A 4 18.54 2.26 26.35
CA LYS A 4 17.60 1.60 25.41
C LYS A 4 17.57 2.38 24.10
N GLU A 5 17.72 1.71 22.98
CA GLU A 5 17.81 2.29 21.64
C GLU A 5 16.48 2.12 20.91
N PHE A 6 16.04 3.17 20.19
CA PHE A 6 14.77 3.24 19.51
C PHE A 6 14.92 3.55 18.02
N ILE A 7 13.97 3.10 17.25
CA ILE A 7 13.79 3.45 15.84
C ILE A 7 12.42 4.08 15.63
N ILE A 8 12.30 4.93 14.63
CA ILE A 8 11.06 5.63 14.28
C ILE A 8 10.65 5.26 12.86
N GLY A 9 9.36 5.03 12.64
CA GLY A 9 8.76 4.86 11.32
C GLY A 9 7.63 5.85 11.12
N ALA A 10 7.49 6.37 9.90
CA ALA A 10 6.34 7.17 9.49
C ALA A 10 5.76 6.61 8.19
N ASP A 11 4.45 6.47 8.12
CA ASP A 11 3.67 6.09 6.94
C ASP A 11 2.82 7.29 6.51
N ILE A 12 3.02 7.74 5.27
CA ILE A 12 2.45 8.97 4.72
C ILE A 12 1.43 8.59 3.65
N GLY A 13 0.17 8.50 4.05
CA GLY A 13 -0.96 8.31 3.14
C GLY A 13 -1.67 9.61 2.78
N GLY A 14 -2.50 9.56 1.74
CA GLY A 14 -3.28 10.72 1.29
C GLY A 14 -4.35 11.23 2.28
N THR A 15 -4.73 10.39 3.25
CA THR A 15 -5.77 10.69 4.26
C THR A 15 -5.20 10.74 5.67
N LEU A 16 -4.30 9.82 6.01
CA LEU A 16 -3.73 9.67 7.35
C LEU A 16 -2.22 9.59 7.29
N ILE A 17 -1.57 10.19 8.29
CA ILE A 17 -0.16 9.98 8.63
C ILE A 17 -0.11 9.17 9.90
N ARG A 18 0.68 8.09 9.91
CA ARG A 18 0.99 7.30 11.09
C ARG A 18 2.47 7.44 11.43
N VAL A 19 2.76 7.66 12.69
CA VAL A 19 4.15 7.64 13.19
C VAL A 19 4.24 6.62 14.31
N ALA A 20 5.25 5.77 14.24
CA ALA A 20 5.51 4.78 15.26
C ALA A 20 6.92 4.90 15.81
N ILE A 21 7.08 4.56 17.08
CA ILE A 21 8.36 4.37 17.76
C ILE A 21 8.44 2.97 18.36
N SER A 22 9.60 2.35 18.26
CA SER A 22 9.84 1.01 18.78
C SER A 22 11.28 0.87 19.25
N PRO A 23 11.55 0.03 20.29
CA PRO A 23 12.90 -0.49 20.49
C PRO A 23 13.42 -1.18 19.23
N ILE A 24 14.75 -1.22 19.03
CA ILE A 24 15.39 -1.78 17.84
C ILE A 24 15.09 -3.28 17.62
N ASP A 25 14.77 -4.02 18.66
CA ASP A 25 14.39 -5.44 18.55
C ASP A 25 13.05 -5.63 17.83
N LEU A 26 12.26 -4.57 17.69
CA LEU A 26 11.02 -4.48 16.91
C LEU A 26 9.96 -5.50 17.32
N LYS A 27 9.81 -5.74 18.65
CA LYS A 27 8.74 -6.55 19.20
C LYS A 27 7.41 -5.83 19.07
N LYS A 28 6.41 -6.50 18.48
CA LYS A 28 5.12 -5.88 18.13
C LYS A 28 4.41 -5.22 19.30
N GLU A 29 4.45 -5.85 20.48
CA GLU A 29 3.85 -5.34 21.71
C GLU A 29 4.52 -4.09 22.29
N ALA A 30 5.72 -3.75 21.83
CA ALA A 30 6.46 -2.55 22.24
C ALA A 30 6.38 -1.39 21.25
N ILE A 31 5.63 -1.55 20.17
CA ILE A 31 5.44 -0.52 19.15
C ILE A 31 4.34 0.44 19.61
N LEU A 32 4.68 1.73 19.69
CA LEU A 32 3.74 2.80 20.00
C LEU A 32 3.44 3.58 18.74
N ILE A 33 2.16 3.80 18.44
CA ILE A 33 1.71 4.43 17.20
C ILE A 33 0.85 5.66 17.52
N LYS A 34 1.10 6.76 16.81
CA LYS A 34 0.20 7.93 16.74
C LYS A 34 -0.23 8.19 15.31
N THR A 35 -1.43 8.73 15.17
CA THR A 35 -2.04 9.00 13.87
C THR A 35 -2.63 10.40 13.84
N THR A 36 -2.54 11.04 12.67
CA THR A 36 -3.23 12.30 12.39
C THR A 36 -3.76 12.31 10.95
N GLN A 37 -4.72 13.19 10.66
CA GLN A 37 -5.13 13.43 9.27
C GLN A 37 -3.99 14.08 8.49
N THR A 38 -3.85 13.72 7.22
CA THR A 38 -2.83 14.32 6.34
C THR A 38 -3.18 15.77 6.05
N PRO A 39 -2.39 16.74 6.55
CA PRO A 39 -2.67 18.14 6.33
C PRO A 39 -2.31 18.55 4.90
N LYS A 40 -3.15 19.42 4.30
CA LYS A 40 -3.00 19.91 2.92
C LYS A 40 -2.99 21.45 2.88
N ILE A 41 -2.18 22.08 3.72
CA ILE A 41 -2.10 23.56 3.83
C ILE A 41 -1.01 24.10 2.93
N ASN A 42 0.18 23.51 2.99
CA ASN A 42 1.35 23.81 2.15
C ASN A 42 2.26 22.58 2.05
N GLU A 43 3.32 22.66 1.24
CA GLU A 43 4.26 21.58 0.97
C GLU A 43 5.02 21.07 2.22
N TYR A 44 5.14 21.89 3.27
CA TYR A 44 5.81 21.53 4.55
C TYR A 44 4.85 20.94 5.59
N SER A 45 3.54 21.00 5.37
CA SER A 45 2.53 20.59 6.35
C SER A 45 2.69 19.16 6.77
N ILE A 46 3.04 18.27 5.83
CA ILE A 46 3.24 16.84 6.06
C ILE A 46 4.46 16.61 6.95
N SER A 47 5.61 17.19 6.61
CA SER A 47 6.84 17.09 7.41
C SER A 47 6.63 17.63 8.83
N ASN A 48 5.92 18.76 8.97
CA ASN A 48 5.62 19.37 10.26
C ASN A 48 4.71 18.48 11.11
N ALA A 49 3.71 17.81 10.49
CA ALA A 49 2.86 16.86 11.19
C ALA A 49 3.65 15.65 11.71
N ILE A 50 4.56 15.11 10.89
CA ILE A 50 5.45 14.01 11.29
C ILE A 50 6.32 14.44 12.47
N ILE A 51 6.98 15.60 12.39
CA ILE A 51 7.82 16.16 13.46
C ILE A 51 7.02 16.32 14.75
N SER A 52 5.77 16.80 14.67
CA SER A 52 4.89 16.95 15.82
C SER A 52 4.57 15.60 16.48
N LEU A 53 4.19 14.60 15.69
CA LEU A 53 3.87 13.26 16.21
C LEU A 53 5.10 12.58 16.84
N ILE A 54 6.28 12.70 16.20
CA ILE A 54 7.53 12.19 16.78
C ILE A 54 7.80 12.87 18.13
N THR A 55 7.72 14.20 18.17
CA THR A 55 7.98 14.96 19.40
C THR A 55 7.04 14.54 20.53
N GLN A 56 5.75 14.35 20.24
CA GLN A 56 4.79 13.85 21.22
C GLN A 56 5.16 12.45 21.74
N LEU A 57 5.48 11.50 20.82
CA LEU A 57 5.89 10.15 21.22
C LEU A 57 7.13 10.14 22.12
N LEU A 58 8.13 11.00 21.83
CA LEU A 58 9.34 11.11 22.64
C LEU A 58 9.03 11.64 24.04
N ILE A 59 8.25 12.73 24.15
CA ILE A 59 7.91 13.36 25.44
C ILE A 59 7.06 12.42 26.31
N GLU A 60 6.03 11.81 25.73
CA GLU A 60 5.11 10.93 26.48
C GLU A 60 5.75 9.65 27.01
N ASN A 61 6.89 9.26 26.44
CA ASN A 61 7.58 8.01 26.81
C ASN A 61 8.97 8.25 27.39
N ASP A 62 9.31 9.48 27.77
CA ASP A 62 10.60 9.86 28.35
C ASP A 62 11.81 9.38 27.51
N ILE A 63 11.70 9.50 26.17
CA ILE A 63 12.75 9.06 25.24
C ILE A 63 13.55 10.28 24.78
N GLU A 64 14.86 10.23 25.01
CA GLU A 64 15.79 11.28 24.59
C GLU A 64 16.20 11.10 23.10
N LYS A 65 16.50 12.21 22.42
CA LYS A 65 16.89 12.19 21.00
C LYS A 65 18.11 11.31 20.70
N ASP A 66 19.08 11.27 21.61
CA ASP A 66 20.30 10.48 21.46
C ASP A 66 20.07 8.96 21.56
N GLN A 67 18.86 8.53 21.93
CA GLN A 67 18.44 7.14 21.91
C GLN A 67 17.88 6.74 20.53
N ILE A 68 17.67 7.68 19.59
CA ILE A 68 17.09 7.41 18.28
C ILE A 68 18.17 6.99 17.30
N LEU A 69 18.10 5.74 16.84
CA LEU A 69 19.08 5.17 15.90
C LEU A 69 18.80 5.55 14.43
N GLY A 70 17.57 5.86 14.08
CA GLY A 70 17.19 6.20 12.71
C GLY A 70 15.70 6.42 12.55
N LEU A 71 15.32 6.97 11.41
CA LEU A 71 13.96 7.32 11.04
C LEU A 71 13.68 6.84 9.61
N GLY A 72 12.62 6.04 9.44
CA GLY A 72 12.11 5.57 8.15
C GLY A 72 10.86 6.32 7.75
N LEU A 73 10.77 6.73 6.48
CA LEU A 73 9.63 7.39 5.88
C LEU A 73 9.09 6.51 4.75
N ALA A 74 7.87 6.01 4.87
CA ALA A 74 7.15 5.32 3.80
C ALA A 74 6.14 6.28 3.17
N SER A 75 6.15 6.40 1.87
CA SER A 75 5.22 7.28 1.15
C SER A 75 4.84 6.71 -0.20
N ALA A 76 3.60 6.91 -0.62
CA ALA A 76 3.20 6.67 -2.00
C ALA A 76 4.04 7.55 -2.94
N GLY A 77 4.42 6.96 -4.10
CA GLY A 77 5.25 7.60 -5.11
C GLY A 77 4.50 8.59 -6.01
N PRO A 78 5.22 9.17 -6.99
CA PRO A 78 6.66 9.03 -7.21
C PRO A 78 7.53 9.68 -6.12
N ILE A 79 8.57 8.99 -5.72
CA ILE A 79 9.55 9.48 -4.73
C ILE A 79 10.94 9.62 -5.36
N ASN A 80 11.78 10.45 -4.77
CA ASN A 80 13.21 10.43 -4.98
C ASN A 80 13.89 10.12 -3.64
N VAL A 81 14.45 8.92 -3.52
CA VAL A 81 15.06 8.44 -2.26
C VAL A 81 16.33 9.20 -1.88
N GLU A 82 17.03 9.80 -2.86
CA GLU A 82 18.26 10.54 -2.65
C GLU A 82 17.96 11.94 -2.09
N SER A 83 17.14 12.73 -2.79
CA SER A 83 16.73 14.06 -2.33
C SER A 83 15.77 13.99 -1.13
N GLY A 84 15.02 12.91 -0.99
CA GLY A 84 14.06 12.70 0.11
C GLY A 84 12.75 13.44 -0.08
N GLU A 85 12.29 13.51 -1.32
CA GLU A 85 11.10 14.26 -1.75
C GLU A 85 10.07 13.36 -2.40
N VAL A 86 8.79 13.78 -2.36
CA VAL A 86 7.68 13.18 -3.11
C VAL A 86 7.24 14.14 -4.18
N PHE A 87 7.00 13.65 -5.40
CA PHE A 87 6.66 14.47 -6.56
C PHE A 87 5.29 14.11 -7.13
N ASN A 88 4.54 15.13 -7.55
CA ASN A 88 3.30 14.99 -8.33
C ASN A 88 2.32 13.93 -7.80
N ASN A 89 2.28 13.71 -6.48
CA ASN A 89 1.35 12.75 -5.90
C ASN A 89 -0.04 13.36 -5.78
N ALA A 90 -0.98 12.86 -6.57
CA ALA A 90 -2.36 13.36 -6.63
C ALA A 90 -3.08 13.26 -5.27
N ASN A 91 -2.74 12.28 -4.44
CA ASN A 91 -3.38 12.06 -3.14
C ASN A 91 -2.89 13.03 -2.07
N LEU A 92 -1.67 13.55 -2.21
CA LEU A 92 -1.06 14.48 -1.24
C LEU A 92 -1.30 15.95 -1.60
N GLY A 93 -1.65 16.26 -2.85
CA GLY A 93 -2.15 17.57 -3.26
C GLY A 93 -1.10 18.64 -3.57
N PHE A 94 0.19 18.28 -3.57
CA PHE A 94 1.29 19.19 -3.88
C PHE A 94 2.20 18.61 -4.97
N ARG A 95 2.79 19.51 -5.77
CA ARG A 95 3.71 19.12 -6.84
C ARG A 95 5.02 18.56 -6.30
N GLU A 96 5.49 19.10 -5.19
CA GLU A 96 6.74 18.71 -4.54
C GLU A 96 6.57 18.80 -3.03
N ILE A 97 6.97 17.75 -2.32
CA ILE A 97 6.82 17.64 -0.87
C ILE A 97 8.18 17.29 -0.29
N PRO A 98 8.86 18.24 0.37
CA PRO A 98 10.13 17.97 1.03
C PRO A 98 9.88 17.22 2.35
N LEU A 99 10.16 15.91 2.36
CA LEU A 99 10.00 15.09 3.56
C LEU A 99 11.27 15.05 4.41
N LYS A 100 12.39 14.67 3.78
CA LYS A 100 13.64 14.38 4.50
C LYS A 100 14.29 15.62 5.11
N LYS A 101 14.42 16.68 4.33
CA LYS A 101 15.16 17.89 4.75
C LYS A 101 14.61 18.56 6.01
N PRO A 102 13.29 18.89 6.12
CA PRO A 102 12.74 19.52 7.32
C PRO A 102 12.88 18.63 8.58
N ILE A 103 12.71 17.32 8.40
CA ILE A 103 12.84 16.35 9.49
C ILE A 103 14.31 16.25 9.93
N GLN A 104 15.27 16.26 9.00
CA GLN A 104 16.70 16.21 9.29
C GLN A 104 17.18 17.44 10.04
N GLU A 105 16.67 18.62 9.69
CA GLU A 105 16.95 19.87 10.42
C GLU A 105 16.47 19.83 11.87
N ARG A 106 15.37 19.14 12.15
CA ARG A 106 14.80 18.97 13.51
C ARG A 106 15.48 17.87 14.31
N PHE A 107 15.94 16.80 13.65
CA PHE A 107 16.58 15.63 14.24
C PHE A 107 18.02 15.47 13.74
N LEU A 108 18.85 16.49 14.01
CA LEU A 108 20.26 16.51 13.60
C LEU A 108 21.00 15.26 14.07
N GLY A 109 21.77 14.64 13.18
CA GLY A 109 22.55 13.44 13.45
C GLY A 109 21.79 12.13 13.37
N VAL A 110 20.44 12.14 13.25
CA VAL A 110 19.65 10.93 13.07
C VAL A 110 19.58 10.57 11.58
N PRO A 111 20.01 9.36 11.15
CA PRO A 111 19.85 8.91 9.77
C PRO A 111 18.37 8.80 9.37
N ILE A 112 18.03 9.36 8.19
CA ILE A 112 16.66 9.34 7.67
C ILE A 112 16.64 8.63 6.33
N TYR A 113 15.72 7.65 6.19
CA TYR A 113 15.56 6.82 5.01
C TYR A 113 14.15 7.01 4.44
N LEU A 114 14.04 7.25 3.12
CA LEU A 114 12.78 7.30 2.39
C LEU A 114 12.60 6.01 1.58
N ILE A 115 11.40 5.49 1.55
CA ILE A 115 11.02 4.29 0.80
C ILE A 115 9.58 4.45 0.24
N ASN A 116 9.30 3.82 -0.91
CA ASN A 116 7.94 3.69 -1.41
C ASN A 116 7.08 2.84 -0.44
N ASP A 117 5.78 3.17 -0.30
CA ASP A 117 4.85 2.53 0.64
C ASP A 117 4.63 1.03 0.38
N GLY A 118 4.57 0.61 -0.89
CA GLY A 118 4.51 -0.80 -1.27
C GLY A 118 5.79 -1.56 -0.88
N ASN A 119 6.94 -0.94 -1.11
CA ASN A 119 8.23 -1.49 -0.70
C ASN A 119 8.37 -1.54 0.83
N ALA A 120 7.89 -0.55 1.57
CA ALA A 120 7.82 -0.60 3.03
C ALA A 120 6.94 -1.77 3.49
N SER A 121 5.76 -1.91 2.88
CA SER A 121 4.80 -2.95 3.25
C SER A 121 5.36 -4.36 3.05
N VAL A 122 6.08 -4.63 1.95
CA VAL A 122 6.68 -5.96 1.75
C VAL A 122 7.81 -6.23 2.76
N LEU A 123 8.54 -5.21 3.23
CA LEU A 123 9.51 -5.37 4.31
C LEU A 123 8.83 -5.74 5.64
N ALA A 124 7.67 -5.14 5.94
CA ALA A 124 6.88 -5.52 7.11
C ALA A 124 6.43 -6.98 7.04
N ILE A 125 5.92 -7.42 5.90
CA ILE A 125 5.54 -8.81 5.68
C ILE A 125 6.72 -9.74 5.89
N HIS A 126 7.86 -9.43 5.29
CA HIS A 126 9.09 -10.19 5.44
C HIS A 126 9.51 -10.35 6.90
N HIS A 127 9.35 -9.29 7.71
CA HIS A 127 9.77 -9.31 9.11
C HIS A 127 8.76 -9.98 10.04
N PHE A 128 7.46 -9.68 9.88
CA PHE A 128 6.43 -10.01 10.85
C PHE A 128 5.53 -11.20 10.47
N GLU A 129 5.45 -11.57 9.19
CA GLU A 129 4.41 -12.49 8.71
C GLU A 129 4.92 -13.67 7.90
N ALA A 130 5.94 -13.46 7.07
CA ALA A 130 6.43 -14.47 6.14
C ALA A 130 7.17 -15.60 6.87
N SER A 131 6.89 -16.84 6.48
CA SER A 131 7.69 -18.01 6.88
C SER A 131 9.06 -17.99 6.19
N ASP A 132 10.01 -18.77 6.70
CA ASP A 132 11.36 -18.79 6.12
C ASP A 132 11.38 -19.26 4.67
N ASP A 133 10.47 -20.15 4.28
CA ASP A 133 10.33 -20.64 2.90
C ASP A 133 9.81 -19.54 1.93
N GLU A 134 9.11 -18.54 2.44
CA GLU A 134 8.54 -17.46 1.62
C GLU A 134 9.47 -16.27 1.46
N LYS A 135 10.31 -16.00 2.45
CA LYS A 135 11.08 -14.74 2.60
C LYS A 135 11.85 -14.28 1.37
N ASN A 136 12.29 -15.24 0.54
CA ASN A 136 13.11 -14.90 -0.62
C ASN A 136 12.31 -14.39 -1.83
N ASN A 137 11.02 -14.76 -1.94
CA ASN A 137 10.22 -14.43 -3.11
C ASN A 137 8.79 -14.05 -2.70
N ILE A 138 8.60 -12.80 -2.28
CA ILE A 138 7.33 -12.26 -1.80
C ILE A 138 6.91 -11.09 -2.67
N VAL A 139 5.62 -11.04 -3.01
CA VAL A 139 5.01 -9.83 -3.55
C VAL A 139 3.93 -9.35 -2.59
N TYR A 140 3.94 -8.06 -2.30
CA TYR A 140 2.84 -7.35 -1.66
C TYR A 140 2.06 -6.56 -2.68
N ILE A 141 0.74 -6.60 -2.59
CA ILE A 141 -0.19 -5.85 -3.43
C ILE A 141 -1.14 -5.08 -2.53
N THR A 142 -1.12 -3.76 -2.61
CA THR A 142 -2.16 -2.95 -1.97
C THR A 142 -3.32 -2.73 -2.92
N MET A 143 -4.55 -3.02 -2.46
CA MET A 143 -5.81 -2.69 -3.13
C MET A 143 -6.57 -1.70 -2.24
N SER A 144 -6.49 -0.42 -2.59
CA SER A 144 -7.08 0.69 -1.84
C SER A 144 -7.66 1.72 -2.82
N THR A 145 -7.44 3.01 -2.61
CA THR A 145 -7.77 4.07 -3.59
C THR A 145 -7.17 3.77 -4.96
N GLY A 146 -5.91 3.27 -4.98
CA GLY A 146 -5.19 2.77 -6.14
C GLY A 146 -4.72 1.32 -5.94
N ILE A 147 -3.84 0.85 -6.83
CA ILE A 147 -3.13 -0.42 -6.74
C ILE A 147 -1.63 -0.14 -6.79
N GLY A 148 -0.91 -0.54 -5.76
CA GLY A 148 0.54 -0.48 -5.70
C GLY A 148 1.15 -1.81 -5.31
N GLY A 149 2.48 -1.91 -5.32
CA GLY A 149 3.16 -3.13 -4.96
C GLY A 149 4.53 -2.95 -4.35
N GLY A 150 5.02 -4.02 -3.76
CA GLY A 150 6.40 -4.18 -3.31
C GLY A 150 6.84 -5.60 -3.54
N VAL A 151 8.09 -5.79 -3.94
CA VAL A 151 8.61 -7.09 -4.37
C VAL A 151 9.95 -7.39 -3.71
N ILE A 152 10.05 -8.57 -3.13
CA ILE A 152 11.30 -9.22 -2.76
C ILE A 152 11.50 -10.39 -3.71
N CYS A 153 12.60 -10.40 -4.43
CA CYS A 153 12.96 -11.46 -5.38
C CYS A 153 14.38 -11.94 -5.10
N ASN A 154 14.57 -13.25 -4.96
CA ASN A 154 15.83 -13.87 -4.56
C ASN A 154 16.44 -13.23 -3.29
N GLY A 155 15.63 -12.88 -2.31
CA GLY A 155 16.07 -12.25 -1.08
C GLY A 155 16.46 -10.78 -1.19
N HIS A 156 16.18 -10.12 -2.32
CA HIS A 156 16.47 -8.70 -2.53
C HIS A 156 15.22 -7.89 -2.79
N LEU A 157 15.09 -6.74 -2.11
CA LEU A 157 14.04 -5.79 -2.35
C LEU A 157 14.24 -5.08 -3.70
N LEU A 158 13.24 -5.16 -4.57
CA LEU A 158 13.27 -4.47 -5.87
C LEU A 158 12.89 -2.99 -5.71
N ARG A 159 13.90 -2.13 -5.63
CA ARG A 159 13.70 -0.67 -5.48
C ARG A 159 13.66 0.06 -6.83
N GLY A 160 14.33 -0.46 -7.83
CA GLY A 160 14.60 0.29 -9.05
C GLY A 160 15.63 1.40 -8.83
N LYS A 161 15.92 2.18 -9.87
CA LYS A 161 16.97 3.22 -9.83
C LYS A 161 16.63 4.39 -8.89
N ASP A 162 15.37 4.81 -8.84
CA ASP A 162 14.91 5.98 -8.08
C ASP A 162 14.02 5.61 -6.87
N GLY A 163 13.82 4.30 -6.61
CA GLY A 163 12.97 3.81 -5.54
C GLY A 163 11.52 3.54 -5.94
N ASN A 164 11.18 3.62 -7.24
CA ASN A 164 9.81 3.51 -7.76
C ASN A 164 9.59 2.22 -8.58
N ALA A 165 10.25 1.12 -8.27
CA ALA A 165 9.95 -0.17 -8.88
C ALA A 165 8.63 -0.75 -8.35
N ALA A 166 8.10 -1.74 -9.07
CA ALA A 166 6.88 -2.47 -8.70
C ALA A 166 5.58 -1.63 -8.73
N GLU A 167 5.51 -0.66 -9.65
CA GLU A 167 4.26 0.08 -9.97
C GLU A 167 3.29 -0.84 -10.76
N ILE A 168 2.96 -1.99 -10.16
CA ILE A 168 2.23 -3.09 -10.80
C ILE A 168 0.79 -2.72 -11.20
N GLY A 169 0.17 -1.79 -10.47
CA GLY A 169 -1.17 -1.29 -10.77
C GLY A 169 -1.27 -0.57 -12.11
N HIS A 170 -0.13 -0.09 -12.65
CA HIS A 170 -0.06 0.55 -13.96
C HIS A 170 0.26 -0.43 -15.10
N GLY A 171 0.40 -1.72 -14.81
CA GLY A 171 0.41 -2.76 -15.84
C GLY A 171 -0.90 -2.77 -16.62
N ILE A 172 -0.83 -2.75 -17.97
CA ILE A 172 -2.01 -2.75 -18.84
C ILE A 172 -2.59 -4.17 -18.86
N VAL A 173 -3.78 -4.34 -18.30
CA VAL A 173 -4.53 -5.62 -18.26
C VAL A 173 -5.61 -5.69 -19.34
N ASN A 174 -5.93 -4.58 -20.00
CA ASN A 174 -6.88 -4.51 -21.10
C ASN A 174 -6.48 -3.39 -22.08
N HIS A 175 -5.77 -3.74 -23.14
CA HIS A 175 -5.31 -2.79 -24.17
C HIS A 175 -6.42 -2.18 -25.02
N LEU A 176 -7.63 -2.75 -25.01
CA LEU A 176 -8.81 -2.23 -25.72
C LEU A 176 -9.67 -1.30 -24.84
N SER A 177 -9.22 -1.01 -23.64
CA SER A 177 -9.97 -0.20 -22.68
C SER A 177 -10.10 1.26 -23.11
N SER A 178 -11.29 1.83 -22.89
CA SER A 178 -11.53 3.27 -22.92
C SER A 178 -11.28 3.96 -21.59
N PHE A 179 -11.04 3.19 -20.49
CA PHE A 179 -10.79 3.75 -19.16
C PHE A 179 -9.35 4.25 -19.04
N GLN A 180 -9.21 5.58 -18.92
CA GLN A 180 -7.92 6.21 -18.73
C GLN A 180 -7.51 6.18 -17.26
N CYS A 181 -6.26 5.79 -16.98
CA CYS A 181 -5.64 5.86 -15.68
C CYS A 181 -5.04 7.26 -15.43
N ASN A 182 -4.90 7.62 -14.16
CA ASN A 182 -4.24 8.88 -13.76
C ASN A 182 -2.78 8.97 -14.24
N CYS A 183 -2.14 7.85 -14.57
CA CYS A 183 -0.81 7.83 -15.18
C CYS A 183 -0.81 8.25 -16.67
N GLY A 184 -1.99 8.46 -17.27
CA GLY A 184 -2.17 8.82 -18.68
C GLY A 184 -2.41 7.63 -19.61
N ALA A 185 -2.07 6.39 -19.20
CA ALA A 185 -2.31 5.19 -20.00
C ALA A 185 -3.78 4.73 -19.93
N PHE A 186 -4.18 3.88 -20.87
CA PHE A 186 -5.49 3.25 -20.88
C PHE A 186 -5.37 1.78 -20.47
N GLY A 187 -6.34 1.30 -19.70
CA GLY A 187 -6.47 -0.12 -19.39
C GLY A 187 -5.51 -0.67 -18.33
N CYS A 188 -4.92 0.18 -17.49
CA CYS A 188 -4.16 -0.24 -16.32
C CYS A 188 -4.99 -1.12 -15.40
N TRP A 189 -4.35 -2.03 -14.68
CA TRP A 189 -5.02 -2.85 -13.66
C TRP A 189 -5.78 -2.00 -12.64
N GLU A 190 -5.19 -0.89 -12.21
CA GLU A 190 -5.76 0.05 -11.24
C GLU A 190 -7.15 0.54 -11.63
N VAL A 191 -7.42 0.89 -12.90
CA VAL A 191 -8.73 1.38 -13.33
C VAL A 191 -9.83 0.34 -13.28
N TYR A 192 -9.47 -0.94 -13.12
CA TYR A 192 -10.42 -2.04 -13.01
C TYR A 192 -10.63 -2.53 -11.59
N SER A 193 -9.58 -2.53 -10.78
CA SER A 193 -9.59 -3.27 -9.52
C SER A 193 -9.23 -2.45 -8.28
N SER A 194 -8.90 -1.17 -8.41
CA SER A 194 -8.80 -0.27 -7.26
C SER A 194 -10.17 0.22 -6.80
N GLY A 195 -10.25 0.76 -5.58
CA GLY A 195 -11.47 1.36 -5.06
C GLY A 195 -12.00 2.50 -5.94
N THR A 196 -11.11 3.37 -6.44
CA THR A 196 -11.47 4.42 -7.41
C THR A 196 -11.91 3.82 -8.75
N GLY A 197 -11.20 2.80 -9.23
CA GLY A 197 -11.50 2.13 -10.49
C GLY A 197 -12.87 1.45 -10.46
N VAL A 198 -13.16 0.67 -9.43
CA VAL A 198 -14.46 0.00 -9.21
C VAL A 198 -15.60 1.02 -9.15
N ARG A 199 -15.43 2.11 -8.40
CA ARG A 199 -16.40 3.23 -8.32
C ARG A 199 -16.65 3.85 -9.70
N ASN A 200 -15.60 4.25 -10.39
CA ASN A 200 -15.73 4.98 -11.66
C ASN A 200 -16.39 4.12 -12.73
N ARG A 201 -16.12 2.83 -12.76
CA ARG A 201 -16.76 1.87 -13.66
C ARG A 201 -18.24 1.68 -13.35
N ALA A 202 -18.62 1.65 -12.09
CA ALA A 202 -20.02 1.60 -11.70
C ALA A 202 -20.76 2.87 -12.16
N LEU A 203 -20.19 4.05 -11.92
CA LEU A 203 -20.77 5.32 -12.38
C LEU A 203 -20.90 5.40 -13.91
N GLU A 204 -19.91 4.95 -14.66
CA GLU A 204 -19.98 4.88 -16.12
C GLU A 204 -21.06 3.91 -16.61
N ALA A 205 -21.17 2.74 -15.99
CA ALA A 205 -22.21 1.75 -16.33
C ALA A 205 -23.62 2.27 -16.05
N ILE A 206 -23.83 3.01 -14.96
CA ILE A 206 -25.11 3.66 -14.64
C ILE A 206 -25.47 4.67 -15.73
N LYS A 207 -24.53 5.53 -16.14
CA LYS A 207 -24.75 6.56 -17.17
C LYS A 207 -25.03 5.99 -18.55
N THR A 208 -24.30 4.96 -18.96
CA THR A 208 -24.33 4.46 -20.36
C THR A 208 -25.40 3.42 -20.58
N SER A 209 -25.72 2.62 -19.58
CA SER A 209 -26.61 1.44 -19.74
C SER A 209 -27.99 1.62 -19.10
N ASN A 210 -28.24 2.76 -18.46
CA ASN A 210 -29.47 3.01 -17.69
C ASN A 210 -29.76 1.89 -16.64
N LEU A 211 -28.70 1.19 -16.22
CA LEU A 211 -28.77 0.11 -15.26
C LEU A 211 -28.96 0.70 -13.86
N ASN A 212 -30.17 0.60 -13.34
CA ASN A 212 -30.52 1.13 -12.03
C ASN A 212 -30.55 0.00 -11.00
N SER A 213 -29.62 0.04 -10.04
CA SER A 213 -29.65 -0.85 -8.90
C SER A 213 -30.46 -0.22 -7.76
N LYS A 214 -31.66 -0.74 -7.49
CA LYS A 214 -32.48 -0.26 -6.40
C LYS A 214 -31.80 -0.44 -5.02
N ILE A 215 -31.05 -1.53 -4.86
CA ILE A 215 -30.34 -1.85 -3.60
C ILE A 215 -29.22 -0.83 -3.39
N LEU A 216 -28.33 -0.67 -4.39
CA LEU A 216 -27.22 0.25 -4.31
C LEU A 216 -27.72 1.69 -4.13
N MET A 217 -28.68 2.13 -4.93
CA MET A 217 -29.22 3.49 -4.85
C MET A 217 -29.88 3.78 -3.51
N PHE A 218 -30.58 2.81 -2.92
CA PHE A 218 -31.13 2.94 -1.56
C PHE A 218 -30.02 3.14 -0.51
N MET A 219 -28.88 2.41 -0.65
CA MET A 219 -27.76 2.51 0.29
C MET A 219 -27.04 3.86 0.24
N VAL A 220 -27.15 4.58 -0.87
CA VAL A 220 -26.49 5.89 -1.10
C VAL A 220 -27.50 7.06 -1.14
N ASP A 221 -28.67 6.87 -0.52
CA ASP A 221 -29.74 7.89 -0.46
C ASP A 221 -30.15 8.46 -1.84
N ASN A 222 -30.10 7.62 -2.88
CA ASN A 222 -30.33 7.97 -4.29
C ASN A 222 -29.36 9.03 -4.85
N ASP A 223 -28.22 9.23 -4.22
CA ASP A 223 -27.16 10.11 -4.69
C ASP A 223 -25.95 9.28 -5.18
N GLU A 224 -25.78 9.21 -6.50
CA GLU A 224 -24.68 8.47 -7.14
C GLU A 224 -23.29 8.96 -6.69
N THR A 225 -23.17 10.22 -6.24
CA THR A 225 -21.89 10.77 -5.79
C THR A 225 -21.37 10.09 -4.51
N ASN A 226 -22.27 9.50 -3.73
CA ASN A 226 -21.97 8.74 -2.52
C ASN A 226 -21.54 7.29 -2.78
N ILE A 227 -21.60 6.82 -4.04
CA ILE A 227 -21.14 5.48 -4.39
C ILE A 227 -19.64 5.39 -4.18
N THR A 228 -19.21 4.42 -3.36
CA THR A 228 -17.82 4.02 -3.21
C THR A 228 -17.68 2.50 -3.44
N ALA A 229 -16.44 1.99 -3.44
CA ALA A 229 -16.21 0.55 -3.51
C ALA A 229 -16.91 -0.19 -2.35
N LYS A 230 -16.94 0.40 -1.15
CA LYS A 230 -17.59 -0.19 0.02
C LYS A 230 -19.08 -0.46 -0.20
N GLU A 231 -19.84 0.53 -0.66
CA GLU A 231 -21.27 0.38 -0.95
C GLU A 231 -21.51 -0.64 -2.06
N LEU A 232 -20.65 -0.68 -3.10
CA LEU A 232 -20.72 -1.67 -4.17
C LEU A 232 -20.50 -3.09 -3.65
N PHE A 233 -19.49 -3.30 -2.80
CA PHE A 233 -19.23 -4.62 -2.20
C PHE A 233 -20.35 -5.04 -1.25
N GLN A 234 -20.88 -4.12 -0.45
CA GLN A 234 -22.02 -4.40 0.44
C GLN A 234 -23.29 -4.72 -0.34
N ALA A 235 -23.61 -3.98 -1.40
CA ALA A 235 -24.75 -4.27 -2.27
C ALA A 235 -24.60 -5.62 -2.97
N ALA A 236 -23.41 -5.95 -3.47
CA ALA A 236 -23.12 -7.26 -4.07
C ALA A 236 -23.35 -8.40 -3.07
N ARG A 237 -22.90 -8.24 -1.82
CA ARG A 237 -23.15 -9.19 -0.72
C ARG A 237 -24.65 -9.34 -0.41
N GLY A 238 -25.42 -8.25 -0.57
CA GLY A 238 -26.88 -8.24 -0.46
C GLY A 238 -27.62 -8.81 -1.66
N GLY A 239 -26.91 -9.36 -2.66
CA GLY A 239 -27.49 -9.98 -3.84
C GLY A 239 -27.81 -9.04 -5.00
N ASP A 240 -27.33 -7.80 -4.95
CA ASP A 240 -27.48 -6.85 -6.05
C ASP A 240 -26.70 -7.31 -7.29
N LYS A 241 -27.41 -7.61 -8.37
CA LYS A 241 -26.82 -8.17 -9.60
C LYS A 241 -25.90 -7.18 -10.31
N PHE A 242 -26.21 -5.89 -10.29
CA PHE A 242 -25.39 -4.86 -10.90
C PHE A 242 -24.06 -4.74 -10.16
N SER A 243 -24.11 -4.53 -8.86
CA SER A 243 -22.90 -4.42 -8.01
C SER A 243 -22.06 -5.69 -8.08
N LYS A 244 -22.72 -6.87 -8.10
CA LYS A 244 -22.03 -8.15 -8.30
C LYS A 244 -21.28 -8.19 -9.63
N SER A 245 -21.86 -7.72 -10.73
CA SER A 245 -21.18 -7.70 -12.04
C SER A 245 -19.91 -6.84 -12.03
N ILE A 246 -19.92 -5.72 -11.31
CA ILE A 246 -18.75 -4.85 -11.15
C ILE A 246 -17.67 -5.52 -10.30
N VAL A 247 -18.07 -6.21 -9.21
CA VAL A 247 -17.15 -6.98 -8.35
C VAL A 247 -16.54 -8.16 -9.10
N ASP A 248 -17.34 -8.91 -9.87
CA ASP A 248 -16.86 -10.04 -10.68
C ASP A 248 -15.80 -9.59 -11.71
N GLN A 249 -15.98 -8.43 -12.34
CA GLN A 249 -14.97 -7.84 -13.21
C GLN A 249 -13.71 -7.37 -12.45
N CYS A 250 -13.87 -6.81 -11.24
CA CYS A 250 -12.75 -6.49 -10.38
C CYS A 250 -11.89 -7.74 -10.10
N ILE A 251 -12.53 -8.86 -9.76
CA ILE A 251 -11.86 -10.14 -9.51
C ILE A 251 -11.16 -10.65 -10.79
N PHE A 252 -11.84 -10.61 -11.94
CA PHE A 252 -11.28 -11.04 -13.21
C PHE A 252 -9.99 -10.28 -13.57
N TYR A 253 -10.01 -8.94 -13.48
CA TYR A 253 -8.81 -8.16 -13.77
C TYR A 253 -7.74 -8.28 -12.69
N THR A 254 -8.12 -8.55 -11.44
CA THR A 254 -7.18 -8.91 -10.39
C THR A 254 -6.48 -10.23 -10.70
N LYS A 255 -7.19 -11.22 -11.21
CA LYS A 255 -6.58 -12.48 -11.70
C LYS A 255 -5.55 -12.23 -12.80
N VAL A 256 -5.88 -11.38 -13.79
CA VAL A 256 -4.93 -11.01 -14.86
C VAL A 256 -3.70 -10.33 -14.27
N GLY A 257 -3.89 -9.34 -13.38
CA GLY A 257 -2.79 -8.61 -12.75
C GLY A 257 -1.87 -9.51 -11.91
N VAL A 258 -2.45 -10.40 -11.09
CA VAL A 258 -1.67 -11.38 -10.30
C VAL A 258 -0.94 -12.36 -11.21
N GLY A 259 -1.55 -12.76 -12.32
CA GLY A 259 -0.90 -13.60 -13.33
C GLY A 259 0.34 -12.93 -13.93
N LEU A 260 0.25 -11.63 -14.28
CA LEU A 260 1.40 -10.86 -14.76
C LEU A 260 2.49 -10.77 -13.69
N VAL A 261 2.11 -10.45 -12.44
CA VAL A 261 3.04 -10.37 -11.32
C VAL A 261 3.79 -11.68 -11.12
N ASN A 262 3.07 -12.81 -11.13
CA ASN A 262 3.70 -14.12 -10.99
C ASN A 262 4.64 -14.45 -12.17
N ASN A 263 4.23 -14.11 -13.39
CA ASN A 263 5.06 -14.36 -14.59
C ASN A 263 6.35 -13.53 -14.60
N PHE A 264 6.36 -12.35 -13.95
CA PHE A 264 7.56 -11.50 -13.89
C PHE A 264 8.49 -11.85 -12.73
N TYR A 265 7.93 -12.29 -11.58
CA TYR A 265 8.70 -12.40 -10.35
C TYR A 265 8.78 -13.83 -9.79
N ASP A 266 8.00 -14.77 -10.33
CA ASP A 266 7.96 -16.19 -9.89
C ASP A 266 7.92 -16.30 -8.37
N CYS A 267 6.90 -15.67 -7.76
CA CYS A 267 6.82 -15.48 -6.32
C CYS A 267 6.24 -16.71 -5.60
N THR A 268 6.75 -17.00 -4.40
CA THR A 268 6.22 -18.03 -3.51
C THR A 268 4.85 -17.63 -2.95
N SER A 269 4.72 -16.34 -2.58
CA SER A 269 3.51 -15.82 -1.96
C SER A 269 3.20 -14.40 -2.44
N VAL A 270 1.89 -14.14 -2.59
CA VAL A 270 1.32 -12.82 -2.81
C VAL A 270 0.50 -12.44 -1.60
N TYR A 271 0.90 -11.37 -0.93
CA TYR A 271 0.18 -10.80 0.20
C TYR A 271 -0.63 -9.59 -0.26
N PHE A 272 -1.92 -9.61 0.01
CA PHE A 272 -2.82 -8.50 -0.26
C PHE A 272 -3.02 -7.63 0.98
N GLY A 273 -3.06 -6.32 0.78
CA GLY A 273 -3.41 -5.31 1.78
C GLY A 273 -4.26 -4.19 1.18
N GLY A 274 -4.40 -3.11 1.95
CA GLY A 274 -5.23 -1.97 1.56
C GLY A 274 -6.70 -2.11 1.99
N SER A 275 -7.44 -1.01 1.88
CA SER A 275 -8.79 -0.90 2.45
C SER A 275 -9.81 -1.85 1.82
N MET A 276 -9.64 -2.22 0.55
CA MET A 276 -10.54 -3.17 -0.13
C MET A 276 -10.42 -4.60 0.43
N MET A 277 -9.29 -4.93 1.08
CA MET A 277 -9.11 -6.24 1.70
C MET A 277 -9.91 -6.41 3.00
N LYS A 278 -10.60 -5.37 3.49
CA LYS A 278 -11.64 -5.50 4.54
C LYS A 278 -12.86 -6.31 4.05
N ASP A 279 -13.07 -6.35 2.75
CA ASP A 279 -14.07 -7.18 2.06
C ASP A 279 -13.42 -8.37 1.32
N ASN A 280 -12.30 -8.91 1.85
CA ASN A 280 -11.52 -9.97 1.20
C ASN A 280 -12.32 -11.26 0.95
N ASP A 281 -13.37 -11.52 1.71
CA ASP A 281 -14.30 -12.64 1.53
C ASP A 281 -14.99 -12.64 0.15
N LEU A 282 -15.19 -11.46 -0.44
CA LEU A 282 -15.72 -11.31 -1.79
C LEU A 282 -14.66 -11.34 -2.90
N ILE A 283 -13.39 -11.16 -2.55
CA ILE A 283 -12.29 -11.03 -3.52
C ILE A 283 -11.43 -12.29 -3.55
N LEU A 284 -10.88 -12.68 -2.39
CA LEU A 284 -9.82 -13.69 -2.36
C LEU A 284 -10.32 -15.12 -2.64
N PRO A 285 -11.42 -15.62 -2.03
CA PRO A 285 -11.90 -16.97 -2.32
C PRO A 285 -12.28 -17.19 -3.78
N PRO A 286 -13.05 -16.29 -4.44
CA PRO A 286 -13.35 -16.47 -5.87
C PRO A 286 -12.12 -16.30 -6.76
N LEU A 287 -11.15 -15.45 -6.39
CA LEU A 287 -9.89 -15.33 -7.10
C LEU A 287 -9.08 -16.64 -7.05
N ILE A 288 -8.96 -17.25 -5.88
CA ILE A 288 -8.28 -18.54 -5.70
C ILE A 288 -8.97 -19.63 -6.54
N GLU A 289 -10.31 -19.65 -6.55
CA GLU A 289 -11.05 -20.63 -7.35
C GLU A 289 -10.85 -20.43 -8.85
N GLN A 290 -10.82 -19.19 -9.34
CA GLN A 290 -10.52 -18.90 -10.74
C GLN A 290 -9.10 -19.33 -11.13
N PHE A 291 -8.11 -19.25 -10.24
CA PHE A 291 -6.77 -19.77 -10.52
C PHE A 291 -6.72 -21.29 -10.63
N LYS A 292 -7.63 -22.02 -9.97
CA LYS A 292 -7.71 -23.47 -10.08
C LYS A 292 -8.39 -23.92 -11.39
N THR A 293 -9.45 -23.22 -11.78
CA THR A 293 -10.30 -23.59 -12.90
C THR A 293 -9.82 -23.02 -14.24
N GLU A 294 -9.22 -21.83 -14.21
CA GLU A 294 -8.76 -21.09 -15.40
C GLU A 294 -7.36 -20.53 -15.16
N PRO A 295 -6.34 -21.36 -15.10
CA PRO A 295 -4.99 -20.88 -14.85
C PRO A 295 -4.48 -20.04 -16.02
N ILE A 296 -4.00 -18.81 -15.71
CA ILE A 296 -3.33 -17.93 -16.66
C ILE A 296 -1.84 -17.76 -16.31
N LEU A 297 -1.34 -18.65 -15.47
CA LEU A 297 0.04 -18.62 -14.99
C LEU A 297 0.89 -19.57 -15.84
N PHE A 298 2.05 -19.11 -16.32
CA PHE A 298 3.02 -19.97 -16.98
C PHE A 298 3.79 -20.86 -15.99
N THR A 299 4.01 -20.39 -14.77
CA THR A 299 4.62 -21.17 -13.68
C THR A 299 3.61 -22.13 -13.05
N VAL A 300 3.00 -22.93 -13.88
CA VAL A 300 1.78 -23.71 -13.58
C VAL A 300 1.97 -24.77 -12.50
N ASN A 301 3.20 -25.25 -12.32
CA ASN A 301 3.47 -26.39 -11.44
C ASN A 301 3.45 -26.01 -9.95
N ASN A 302 3.58 -24.73 -9.63
CA ASN A 302 3.62 -24.26 -8.25
C ASN A 302 3.09 -22.81 -8.16
N PRO A 303 1.75 -22.61 -8.23
CA PRO A 303 1.16 -21.27 -8.14
C PRO A 303 1.45 -20.63 -6.78
N PRO A 304 1.58 -19.29 -6.71
CA PRO A 304 1.85 -18.59 -5.46
C PRO A 304 0.70 -18.76 -4.47
N GLN A 305 1.03 -18.77 -3.19
CA GLN A 305 0.02 -18.68 -2.14
C GLN A 305 -0.57 -17.27 -2.10
N LEU A 306 -1.89 -17.14 -2.16
CA LEU A 306 -2.57 -15.85 -2.03
C LEU A 306 -3.03 -15.67 -0.59
N LYS A 307 -2.61 -14.59 0.06
CA LYS A 307 -2.85 -14.30 1.48
C LYS A 307 -3.29 -12.85 1.67
N VAL A 308 -4.00 -12.57 2.77
CA VAL A 308 -4.22 -11.19 3.25
C VAL A 308 -3.28 -10.92 4.39
N THR A 309 -2.64 -9.75 4.41
CA THR A 309 -1.79 -9.34 5.55
C THR A 309 -2.62 -9.22 6.83
N LYS A 310 -2.03 -9.64 7.94
CA LYS A 310 -2.63 -9.53 9.28
C LYS A 310 -2.63 -8.10 9.82
N ASN A 311 -1.83 -7.20 9.20
CA ASN A 311 -1.59 -5.84 9.66
C ASN A 311 -2.15 -4.78 8.69
N LEU A 312 -3.40 -4.96 8.21
CA LEU A 312 -4.02 -4.15 7.16
C LEU A 312 -3.87 -2.62 7.35
N ASP A 313 -4.08 -2.14 8.57
CA ASP A 313 -4.08 -0.70 8.85
C ASP A 313 -2.70 -0.12 9.22
N GLU A 314 -1.72 -0.98 9.56
CA GLU A 314 -0.41 -0.57 10.11
C GLU A 314 0.77 -0.99 9.24
N ILE A 315 0.52 -1.73 8.14
CA ILE A 315 1.58 -2.38 7.36
C ILE A 315 2.64 -1.39 6.87
N GLY A 316 2.25 -0.18 6.44
CA GLY A 316 3.17 0.85 5.96
C GLY A 316 4.11 1.36 7.05
N VAL A 317 3.58 1.68 8.23
CA VAL A 317 4.40 2.18 9.35
C VAL A 317 5.28 1.08 9.94
N LEU A 318 4.81 -0.16 9.99
CA LEU A 318 5.64 -1.31 10.37
C LEU A 318 6.79 -1.53 9.38
N GLY A 319 6.53 -1.32 8.10
CA GLY A 319 7.55 -1.38 7.05
C GLY A 319 8.60 -0.27 7.17
N ALA A 320 8.17 0.94 7.51
CA ALA A 320 9.07 2.05 7.77
C ALA A 320 10.01 1.77 8.97
N LEU A 321 9.50 1.17 10.05
CA LEU A 321 10.32 0.69 11.19
C LEU A 321 11.29 -0.41 10.74
N THR A 322 10.79 -1.39 9.99
CA THR A 322 11.60 -2.53 9.49
C THR A 322 12.75 -2.04 8.61
N LEU A 323 12.51 -1.03 7.76
CA LEU A 323 13.58 -0.41 6.96
C LEU A 323 14.73 0.08 7.83
N VAL A 324 14.43 0.82 8.90
CA VAL A 324 15.47 1.36 9.80
C VAL A 324 16.24 0.22 10.49
N LYS A 325 15.52 -0.78 11.02
CA LYS A 325 16.13 -1.98 11.61
C LYS A 325 17.10 -2.64 10.64
N TYR A 326 16.65 -2.95 9.42
CA TYR A 326 17.48 -3.63 8.41
C TYR A 326 18.68 -2.80 7.95
N LYS A 327 18.52 -1.47 7.84
CA LYS A 327 19.66 -0.55 7.57
C LYS A 327 20.70 -0.58 8.68
N ARG A 328 20.26 -0.61 9.94
CA ARG A 328 21.16 -0.67 11.10
C ARG A 328 21.89 -2.00 11.24
N GLU A 329 21.24 -3.10 10.90
CA GLU A 329 21.79 -4.45 10.96
C GLU A 329 22.62 -4.83 9.71
N GLY A 330 22.64 -3.99 8.67
CA GLY A 330 23.28 -4.33 7.41
C GLY A 330 22.61 -5.53 6.72
N ASN A 331 21.29 -5.64 6.82
CA ASN A 331 20.55 -6.77 6.25
C ASN A 331 20.69 -6.76 4.71
N PRO A 332 21.10 -7.88 4.08
CA PRO A 332 21.36 -7.94 2.64
C PRO A 332 20.13 -7.67 1.77
N ILE A 333 18.93 -7.83 2.29
CA ILE A 333 17.68 -7.61 1.54
C ILE A 333 17.54 -6.20 1.00
N ILE A 334 18.19 -5.20 1.65
CA ILE A 334 18.12 -3.78 1.31
C ILE A 334 19.45 -3.19 0.84
N LEU A 335 20.47 -4.01 0.64
CA LEU A 335 21.80 -3.59 0.16
C LEU A 335 21.87 -3.38 -1.39
#